data_29a9c34eb4fb39f8357241ee299d72e3
#
_entry.id   29a9c34eb4fb39f8357241ee299d72e3
#
_cell.length_a   1.000
_cell.length_b   1.000
_cell.length_c   1.000
_cell.angle_alpha   90.00
_cell.angle_beta   90.00
_cell.angle_gamma   90.00
#
_symmetry.space_group_name_H-M   'P 1'
#
loop_
_entity.id
_entity.type
_entity.pdbx_description
1 polymer ?
#
loop_
_entity_poly.entity_id
_entity_poly.type
_entity_poly.pdbx_seq_one_letter_code
_entity_poly.pdbx_strand_id
1 'polypeptide(L)'
;MKIYLIAALSFIGVTVSAQDLKSPLFQVDGELISATYYHENGEVSQKGTFNKDGALVGFWTSYDNNGNKLSQGYYENGIKSGKWFFWSEDTLKEVDFQDSKIINVIEWDEKSEVALK
;
A
#
# COMPACT_ATOMS: atom_id res chain seq x y z
N MET A 1 -1.90 -42.52 16.11
CA MET A 1 -0.49 -42.18 16.02
C MET A 1 -0.02 -41.90 14.61
N LYS A 2 -0.37 -42.78 13.69
CA LYS A 2 0.03 -42.58 12.29
C LYS A 2 -0.52 -41.31 11.68
N ILE A 3 -1.68 -40.90 12.14
CA ILE A 3 -2.37 -39.72 11.64
C ILE A 3 -1.57 -38.46 11.94
N TYR A 4 -0.90 -38.46 13.09
CA TYR A 4 -0.14 -37.29 13.49
C TYR A 4 1.09 -37.08 12.62
N LEU A 5 1.71 -38.15 12.14
CA LEU A 5 2.86 -38.04 11.27
C LEU A 5 2.50 -37.43 9.93
N ILE A 6 1.33 -37.81 9.40
CA ILE A 6 0.87 -37.28 8.14
C ILE A 6 0.57 -35.78 8.25
N ALA A 7 -0.04 -35.40 9.35
CA ALA A 7 -0.34 -34.01 9.60
C ALA A 7 0.94 -33.17 9.69
N ALA A 8 1.97 -33.74 10.30
CA ALA A 8 3.25 -33.04 10.44
C ALA A 8 3.89 -32.75 9.10
N LEU A 9 3.80 -33.70 8.18
CA LEU A 9 4.37 -33.53 6.85
C LEU A 9 3.66 -32.43 6.08
N SER A 10 2.34 -32.39 6.16
CA SER A 10 1.57 -31.32 5.51
C SER A 10 1.95 -29.97 6.05
N PHE A 11 2.13 -29.91 7.34
CA PHE A 11 2.45 -28.69 8.03
C PHE A 11 3.80 -28.14 7.58
N ILE A 12 4.78 -29.02 7.40
CA ILE A 12 6.12 -28.62 6.97
C ILE A 12 6.07 -27.96 5.59
N GLY A 13 5.26 -28.53 4.68
CA GLY A 13 5.13 -27.97 3.35
C GLY A 13 4.60 -26.54 3.38
N VAL A 14 3.60 -26.29 4.22
CA VAL A 14 3.05 -24.96 4.35
C VAL A 14 4.06 -23.97 4.94
N THR A 15 4.81 -24.45 5.91
CA THR A 15 5.81 -23.60 6.56
C THR A 15 6.88 -23.12 5.58
N VAL A 16 7.32 -24.00 4.69
CA VAL A 16 8.33 -23.63 3.71
C VAL A 16 7.82 -22.52 2.80
N SER A 17 6.57 -22.64 2.34
CA SER A 17 5.97 -21.60 1.51
C SER A 17 5.93 -20.25 2.21
N ALA A 18 5.56 -20.24 3.47
CA ALA A 18 5.45 -19.01 4.24
C ALA A 18 6.78 -18.30 4.44
N GLN A 19 7.89 -19.05 4.45
CA GLN A 19 9.20 -18.47 4.66
C GLN A 19 9.70 -17.63 3.50
N ASP A 20 9.10 -17.80 2.32
CA ASP A 20 9.50 -17.04 1.15
C ASP A 20 8.87 -15.65 1.09
N LEU A 21 7.92 -15.36 1.97
CA LEU A 21 7.25 -14.07 1.99
C LEU A 21 8.13 -13.03 2.67
N LYS A 22 8.18 -11.86 2.08
CA LYS A 22 8.95 -10.74 2.60
C LYS A 22 8.18 -10.03 3.71
N SER A 23 8.81 -9.86 4.85
CA SER A 23 8.19 -9.19 5.99
C SER A 23 8.16 -7.68 5.80
N PRO A 24 7.18 -7.00 6.38
CA PRO A 24 7.18 -5.54 6.36
C PRO A 24 8.42 -4.96 7.01
N LEU A 25 8.88 -3.85 6.48
CA LEU A 25 10.03 -3.12 7.01
C LEU A 25 9.53 -1.87 7.72
N PHE A 26 9.97 -1.69 8.97
CA PHE A 26 9.65 -0.50 9.75
C PHE A 26 10.94 0.18 10.17
N GLN A 27 10.96 1.51 10.06
CA GLN A 27 12.12 2.30 10.46
C GLN A 27 11.64 3.46 11.33
N VAL A 28 12.23 3.57 12.51
CA VAL A 28 11.86 4.62 13.46
C VAL A 28 12.76 5.82 13.24
N ASP A 29 12.16 7.00 13.13
CA ASP A 29 12.87 8.26 13.00
C ASP A 29 12.19 9.28 13.91
N GLY A 30 12.72 9.43 15.12
CA GLY A 30 12.08 10.26 16.12
C GLY A 30 10.72 9.71 16.53
N GLU A 31 9.68 10.50 16.34
CA GLU A 31 8.32 10.08 16.66
C GLU A 31 7.58 9.47 15.47
N LEU A 32 8.26 9.40 14.31
CA LEU A 32 7.67 8.86 13.09
C LEU A 32 8.19 7.46 12.82
N ILE A 33 7.34 6.63 12.23
CA ILE A 33 7.69 5.27 11.86
C ILE A 33 7.37 5.11 10.39
N SER A 34 8.38 4.96 9.55
CA SER A 34 8.14 4.66 8.15
C SER A 34 7.90 3.17 7.97
N ALA A 35 7.00 2.82 7.09
CA ALA A 35 6.58 1.45 6.87
C ALA A 35 6.61 1.13 5.39
N THR A 36 7.13 -0.06 5.06
CA THR A 36 7.12 -0.58 3.70
C THR A 36 6.55 -1.99 3.74
N TYR A 37 5.51 -2.23 2.97
CA TYR A 37 4.87 -3.53 2.85
C TYR A 37 5.14 -4.11 1.47
N TYR A 38 5.12 -5.42 1.36
CA TYR A 38 5.50 -6.10 0.13
C TYR A 38 4.42 -7.06 -0.34
N HIS A 39 4.33 -7.20 -1.65
CA HIS A 39 3.55 -8.25 -2.29
C HIS A 39 4.27 -9.59 -2.15
N GLU A 40 3.58 -10.67 -2.47
CA GLU A 40 4.17 -12.01 -2.41
C GLU A 40 5.40 -12.14 -3.31
N ASN A 41 5.43 -11.40 -4.42
CA ASN A 41 6.58 -11.45 -5.35
C ASN A 41 7.78 -10.62 -4.88
N GLY A 42 7.69 -9.99 -3.71
CA GLY A 42 8.78 -9.19 -3.15
C GLY A 42 8.76 -7.72 -3.55
N GLU A 43 7.89 -7.33 -4.47
CA GLU A 43 7.77 -5.93 -4.85
C GLU A 43 7.01 -5.15 -3.78
N VAL A 44 7.31 -3.86 -3.67
CA VAL A 44 6.62 -3.01 -2.71
C VAL A 44 5.14 -2.93 -3.05
N SER A 45 4.29 -3.17 -2.04
CA SER A 45 2.85 -3.04 -2.20
C SER A 45 2.34 -1.70 -1.68
N GLN A 46 2.94 -1.20 -0.61
CA GLN A 46 2.49 0.04 0.01
C GLN A 46 3.59 0.60 0.88
N LYS A 47 3.70 1.92 0.92
CA LYS A 47 4.64 2.56 1.83
C LYS A 47 4.10 3.89 2.32
N GLY A 48 4.49 4.25 3.52
CA GLY A 48 4.06 5.48 4.15
C GLY A 48 4.63 5.64 5.54
N THR A 49 3.99 6.47 6.33
CA THR A 49 4.48 6.82 7.66
C THR A 49 3.35 6.80 8.67
N PHE A 50 3.66 6.31 9.87
CA PHE A 50 2.78 6.37 11.03
C PHE A 50 3.37 7.34 12.04
N ASN A 51 2.51 7.97 12.84
CA ASN A 51 2.98 8.70 13.99
C ASN A 51 3.13 7.75 15.19
N LYS A 52 3.56 8.26 16.32
CA LYS A 52 3.79 7.44 17.51
C LYS A 52 2.52 6.78 18.04
N ASP A 53 1.36 7.32 17.72
CA ASP A 53 0.07 6.77 18.16
C ASP A 53 -0.48 5.73 17.17
N GLY A 54 0.26 5.46 16.10
CA GLY A 54 -0.14 4.48 15.12
C GLY A 54 -1.09 5.00 14.04
N ALA A 55 -1.29 6.31 13.95
CA ALA A 55 -2.13 6.90 12.92
C ALA A 55 -1.31 7.14 11.65
N LEU A 56 -1.94 6.97 10.49
CA LEU A 56 -1.28 7.27 9.21
C LEU A 56 -1.09 8.78 9.09
N VAL A 57 0.11 9.19 8.69
CA VAL A 57 0.43 10.60 8.48
C VAL A 57 1.28 10.74 7.22
N GLY A 58 1.18 11.90 6.57
CA GLY A 58 1.97 12.19 5.39
C GLY A 58 1.54 11.40 4.17
N PHE A 59 2.42 11.28 3.20
CA PHE A 59 2.12 10.61 1.95
C PHE A 59 2.12 9.11 2.09
N TRP A 60 1.12 8.47 1.50
CA TRP A 60 1.01 7.04 1.39
C TRP A 60 0.84 6.67 -0.06
N THR A 61 1.59 5.67 -0.50
CA THR A 61 1.59 5.22 -1.89
C THR A 61 1.35 3.73 -1.93
N SER A 62 0.48 3.28 -2.82
CA SER A 62 0.27 1.86 -3.06
C SER A 62 0.62 1.52 -4.50
N TYR A 63 1.07 0.28 -4.70
CA TYR A 63 1.59 -0.21 -5.98
C TYR A 63 0.99 -1.57 -6.31
N ASP A 64 0.91 -1.87 -7.61
CA ASP A 64 0.52 -3.20 -8.05
C ASP A 64 1.73 -4.15 -8.05
N ASN A 65 1.53 -5.40 -8.46
CA ASN A 65 2.59 -6.41 -8.47
C ASN A 65 3.72 -6.11 -9.43
N ASN A 66 3.51 -5.20 -10.36
CA ASN A 66 4.51 -4.84 -11.38
C ASN A 66 5.24 -3.54 -11.04
N GLY A 67 4.94 -2.95 -9.88
CA GLY A 67 5.58 -1.72 -9.47
C GLY A 67 4.89 -0.46 -9.95
N ASN A 68 3.76 -0.57 -10.59
CA ASN A 68 3.00 0.60 -11.03
C ASN A 68 2.21 1.17 -9.86
N LYS A 69 2.15 2.49 -9.77
CA LYS A 69 1.37 3.13 -8.72
C LYS A 69 -0.12 2.89 -8.91
N LEU A 70 -0.80 2.56 -7.83
CA LEU A 70 -2.26 2.45 -7.80
C LEU A 70 -2.88 3.67 -7.14
N SER A 71 -2.26 4.20 -6.10
CA SER A 71 -2.78 5.38 -5.42
C SER A 71 -1.67 6.11 -4.69
N GLN A 72 -1.88 7.39 -4.48
CA GLN A 72 -0.98 8.22 -3.68
C GLN A 72 -1.76 9.37 -3.11
N GLY A 73 -1.59 9.63 -1.83
CA GLY A 73 -2.28 10.73 -1.19
C GLY A 73 -1.76 11.01 0.19
N TYR A 74 -2.38 11.95 0.84
CA TYR A 74 -1.93 12.49 2.11
C TYR A 74 -2.90 12.13 3.22
N TYR A 75 -2.34 11.69 4.36
CA TYR A 75 -3.12 11.47 5.58
C TYR A 75 -2.72 12.50 6.63
N GLU A 76 -3.71 12.95 7.35
CA GLU A 76 -3.53 13.83 8.49
C GLU A 76 -4.16 13.15 9.67
N ASN A 77 -3.34 12.53 10.52
CA ASN A 77 -3.79 11.73 11.66
C ASN A 77 -4.87 10.70 11.30
N GLY A 78 -4.59 9.91 10.27
CA GLY A 78 -5.49 8.84 9.85
C GLY A 78 -6.63 9.28 8.96
N ILE A 79 -6.73 10.57 8.65
CA ILE A 79 -7.81 11.14 7.86
C ILE A 79 -7.28 11.54 6.50
N LYS A 80 -7.93 11.10 5.43
CA LYS A 80 -7.53 11.49 4.07
C LYS A 80 -7.74 12.99 3.90
N SER A 81 -6.70 13.65 3.40
CA SER A 81 -6.69 15.09 3.25
C SER A 81 -6.03 15.49 1.94
N GLY A 82 -6.53 16.57 1.33
CA GLY A 82 -5.94 17.11 0.13
C GLY A 82 -6.16 16.25 -1.10
N LYS A 83 -5.24 16.37 -2.04
CA LYS A 83 -5.38 15.73 -3.35
C LYS A 83 -4.83 14.32 -3.34
N TRP A 84 -5.66 13.39 -3.79
CA TRP A 84 -5.33 11.99 -3.94
C TRP A 84 -5.36 11.61 -5.41
N PHE A 85 -4.46 10.72 -5.80
CA PHE A 85 -4.36 10.22 -7.16
C PHE A 85 -4.64 8.72 -7.16
N PHE A 86 -5.47 8.28 -8.10
CA PHE A 86 -5.77 6.87 -8.30
C PHE A 86 -5.56 6.54 -9.76
N TRP A 87 -4.67 5.59 -10.02
CA TRP A 87 -4.33 5.15 -11.38
C TRP A 87 -5.00 3.83 -11.69
N SER A 88 -5.61 3.73 -12.85
CA SER A 88 -5.99 2.47 -13.44
C SER A 88 -5.32 2.41 -14.82
N GLU A 89 -5.56 1.34 -15.59
CA GLU A 89 -4.84 1.14 -16.84
C GLU A 89 -4.86 2.35 -17.76
N ASP A 90 -6.03 2.93 -17.94
CA ASP A 90 -6.22 4.00 -18.92
C ASP A 90 -6.60 5.34 -18.32
N THR A 91 -6.77 5.39 -17.03
CA THR A 91 -7.27 6.60 -16.39
C THR A 91 -6.48 7.00 -15.17
N LEU A 92 -6.51 8.28 -14.89
CA LEU A 92 -6.01 8.86 -13.65
C LEU A 92 -7.16 9.65 -13.04
N LYS A 93 -7.48 9.34 -11.80
CA LYS A 93 -8.46 10.13 -11.05
C LYS A 93 -7.74 10.97 -10.03
N GLU A 94 -8.05 12.27 -10.05
CA GLU A 94 -7.63 13.18 -8.99
C GLU A 94 -8.84 13.42 -8.11
N VAL A 95 -8.68 13.14 -6.82
CA VAL A 95 -9.77 13.25 -5.86
C VAL A 95 -9.33 14.18 -4.75
N ASP A 96 -10.10 15.21 -4.50
CA ASP A 96 -9.84 16.09 -3.38
C ASP A 96 -10.66 15.65 -2.18
N PHE A 97 -9.96 15.44 -1.06
CA PHE A 97 -10.58 15.04 0.20
C PHE A 97 -10.50 16.16 1.22
N GLN A 98 -11.57 16.27 2.00
CA GLN A 98 -11.58 17.11 3.19
C GLN A 98 -12.24 16.29 4.30
N ASP A 99 -11.49 16.01 5.36
CA ASP A 99 -11.95 15.17 6.46
C ASP A 99 -12.47 13.81 5.99
N SER A 100 -11.71 13.17 5.09
CA SER A 100 -12.04 11.89 4.48
C SER A 100 -13.29 11.89 3.60
N LYS A 101 -13.83 13.07 3.31
CA LYS A 101 -14.97 13.22 2.40
C LYS A 101 -14.48 13.70 1.05
N ILE A 102 -15.05 13.14 0.01
CA ILE A 102 -14.75 13.56 -1.36
C ILE A 102 -15.46 14.87 -1.65
N ILE A 103 -14.69 15.89 -2.02
CA ILE A 103 -15.26 17.20 -2.37
C ILE A 103 -15.12 17.52 -3.85
N ASN A 104 -14.24 16.83 -4.58
CA ASN A 104 -14.08 17.04 -6.01
C ASN A 104 -13.42 15.81 -6.63
N VAL A 105 -13.79 15.50 -7.88
CA VAL A 105 -13.18 14.41 -8.64
C VAL A 105 -12.93 14.87 -10.05
N ILE A 106 -11.73 14.68 -10.56
CA ILE A 106 -11.37 14.93 -11.94
C ILE A 106 -10.84 13.62 -12.51
N GLU A 107 -11.34 13.22 -13.66
CA GLU A 107 -10.85 12.01 -14.30
C GLU A 107 -10.16 12.39 -15.61
N TRP A 108 -8.96 11.82 -15.78
CA TRP A 108 -8.15 12.04 -16.98
C TRP A 108 -8.05 10.71 -17.73
N ASP A 109 -8.28 10.74 -19.03
CA ASP A 109 -8.05 9.56 -19.84
C ASP A 109 -6.58 9.53 -20.29
N GLU A 110 -6.23 8.49 -21.01
CA GLU A 110 -4.84 8.28 -21.43
C GLU A 110 -4.27 9.45 -22.24
N LYS A 111 -5.11 10.07 -23.07
CA LYS A 111 -4.68 11.20 -23.90
C LYS A 111 -4.44 12.44 -23.07
N SER A 112 -5.28 12.68 -22.07
CA SER A 112 -5.14 13.81 -21.17
C SER A 112 -3.91 13.66 -20.31
N GLU A 113 -3.59 12.46 -19.95
CA GLU A 113 -2.43 12.17 -19.11
C GLU A 113 -1.13 12.57 -19.80
N VAL A 114 -1.04 12.39 -21.09
CA VAL A 114 0.14 12.80 -21.85
C VAL A 114 0.39 14.29 -21.68
N ALA A 115 -0.65 15.09 -21.61
CA ALA A 115 -0.52 16.53 -21.44
C ALA A 115 0.01 16.93 -20.07
N LEU A 116 -0.09 16.07 -19.07
CA LEU A 116 0.38 16.36 -17.73
C LEU A 116 1.91 16.20 -17.57
N LYS A 117 2.52 15.59 -18.53
CA LYS A 117 3.96 15.40 -18.50
C LYS A 117 4.68 16.58 -19.11
#